data_f8534b30df18d96f614d43379d578c73
#
_entry.id   f8534b30df18d96f614d43379d578c73
#
_cell.length_a   1.000
_cell.length_b   1.000
_cell.length_c   1.000
_cell.angle_alpha   90.00
_cell.angle_beta   90.00
_cell.angle_gamma   90.00
#
_symmetry.space_group_name_H-M   'P 1'
#
loop_
_entity.id
_entity.type
_entity.pdbx_description
1 polymer ?
#
loop_
_entity_poly.entity_id
_entity_poly.type
_entity_poly.pdbx_seq_one_letter_code
_entity_poly.pdbx_strand_id
1 'polypeptide(L)'
;MKDLKERAIKATKLFLERRGYEVIETGWECPAGAIDVVATDDETLVFVEVSVRDAAEGGFPEGSGPKDRGRRETAAIAYLAEHEDVDRPVRFDDVSLVVFGESKAFLRHHINALSDAIPDIAGNTLPSGVA
;
A
#
# COMPACT_ATOMS: atom_id res chain seq x y z
N MET A 1 21.75 -6.75 0.05
CA MET A 1 21.26 -6.67 -0.49
C MET A 1 20.22 -5.98 -0.33
N LYS A 2 19.98 -5.09 -0.31
CA LYS A 2 19.16 -4.47 -0.08
C LYS A 2 18.49 -4.27 -0.79
N ASP A 3 18.32 -3.74 -1.10
CA ASP A 3 17.90 -4.68 -1.54
C ASP A 3 16.72 -4.43 -2.32
N LEU A 4 16.24 -5.48 -2.95
CA LEU A 4 15.17 -5.33 -3.90
C LEU A 4 13.97 -4.62 -3.28
N LYS A 5 13.62 -5.01 -2.07
CA LYS A 5 12.42 -4.42 -1.43
C LYS A 5 12.61 -2.94 -1.14
N GLU A 6 13.77 -2.56 -0.64
CA GLU A 6 13.99 -1.15 -0.35
C GLU A 6 14.02 -0.31 -1.61
N ARG A 7 14.61 -0.86 -2.67
CA ARG A 7 14.63 -0.16 -3.94
C ARG A 7 13.22 0.00 -4.49
N ALA A 8 12.40 -1.04 -4.31
CA ALA A 8 11.03 -1.01 -4.79
C ALA A 8 10.20 0.01 -4.03
N ILE A 9 10.41 0.11 -2.73
CA ILE A 9 9.66 1.10 -1.94
C ILE A 9 10.04 2.50 -2.37
N LYS A 10 11.34 2.74 -2.60
CA LYS A 10 11.77 4.04 -3.05
C LYS A 10 11.18 4.38 -4.42
N ALA A 11 11.18 3.42 -5.33
CA ALA A 11 10.59 3.65 -6.65
C ALA A 11 9.09 3.91 -6.54
N THR A 12 8.43 3.18 -5.66
CA THR A 12 7.00 3.37 -5.45
C THR A 12 6.70 4.76 -4.93
N LYS A 13 7.52 5.25 -4.00
CA LYS A 13 7.33 6.59 -3.47
C LYS A 13 7.39 7.63 -4.59
N LEU A 14 8.40 7.52 -5.45
CA LEU A 14 8.53 8.47 -6.55
C LEU A 14 7.37 8.36 -7.52
N PHE A 15 6.95 7.14 -7.81
CA PHE A 15 5.84 6.93 -8.71
C PHE A 15 4.56 7.57 -8.16
N LEU A 16 4.28 7.34 -6.89
CA LEU A 16 3.06 7.89 -6.30
C LEU A 16 3.11 9.41 -6.25
N GLU A 17 4.27 9.97 -5.95
CA GLU A 17 4.38 11.42 -5.90
C GLU A 17 4.14 12.03 -7.27
N ARG A 18 4.61 11.37 -8.32
CA ARG A 18 4.36 11.86 -9.67
C ARG A 18 2.90 11.76 -10.06
N ARG A 19 2.16 10.88 -9.38
CA ARG A 19 0.73 10.75 -9.61
C ARG A 19 -0.08 11.70 -8.75
N GLY A 20 0.57 12.52 -7.96
CA GLY A 20 -0.13 13.48 -7.14
C GLY A 20 -0.43 13.02 -5.73
N TYR A 21 0.03 11.85 -5.35
CA TYR A 21 -0.12 11.40 -3.96
C TYR A 21 0.92 12.10 -3.11
N GLU A 22 0.59 12.28 -1.86
CA GLU A 22 1.56 12.75 -0.90
C GLU A 22 2.00 11.55 -0.06
N VAL A 23 3.28 11.20 -0.11
CA VAL A 23 3.77 10.07 0.66
C VAL A 23 4.16 10.57 2.04
N ILE A 24 3.49 10.03 3.05
CA ILE A 24 3.68 10.46 4.42
C ILE A 24 4.82 9.70 5.08
N GLU A 25 4.89 8.40 4.80
CA GLU A 25 5.82 7.57 5.54
C GLU A 25 6.11 6.31 4.75
N THR A 26 7.33 5.79 4.85
CA THR A 26 7.66 4.51 4.24
C THR A 26 8.27 3.61 5.31
N GLY A 27 8.00 2.31 5.19
CA GLY A 27 8.64 1.33 6.06
C GLY A 27 8.21 1.42 7.51
N TRP A 28 6.93 1.72 7.75
CA TRP A 28 6.43 1.78 9.11
C TRP A 28 6.29 0.36 9.68
N GLU A 29 6.71 0.19 10.91
CA GLU A 29 6.67 -1.11 11.56
C GLU A 29 6.18 -1.00 12.99
N CYS A 30 5.52 -2.07 13.45
CA CYS A 30 5.13 -2.21 14.83
C CYS A 30 5.01 -3.70 15.12
N PRO A 31 4.81 -4.09 16.38
CA PRO A 31 4.66 -5.53 16.68
C PRO A 31 3.52 -6.19 15.93
N ALA A 32 2.50 -5.42 15.56
CA ALA A 32 1.34 -6.01 14.86
C ALA A 32 1.60 -6.22 13.38
N GLY A 33 2.62 -5.60 12.81
CA GLY A 33 2.91 -5.77 11.38
C GLY A 33 3.61 -4.56 10.81
N ALA A 34 3.68 -4.53 9.48
CA ALA A 34 4.40 -3.47 8.78
C ALA A 34 3.57 -2.93 7.64
N ILE A 35 3.83 -1.69 7.28
CA ILE A 35 3.18 -1.04 6.15
C ILE A 35 4.28 -0.45 5.29
N ASP A 36 4.30 -0.81 4.02
CA ASP A 36 5.39 -0.38 3.14
C ASP A 36 5.34 1.10 2.85
N VAL A 37 4.17 1.63 2.53
CA VAL A 37 4.03 3.03 2.21
C VAL A 37 2.70 3.53 2.75
N VAL A 38 2.72 4.68 3.38
CA VAL A 38 1.49 5.38 3.79
C VAL A 38 1.45 6.68 3.01
N ALA A 39 0.36 6.90 2.31
CA ALA A 39 0.23 8.07 1.45
C ALA A 39 -1.17 8.63 1.53
N THR A 40 -1.38 9.80 0.97
CA THR A 40 -2.72 10.35 0.83
C THR A 40 -2.99 10.64 -0.64
N ASP A 41 -4.24 10.39 -1.02
CA ASP A 41 -4.78 10.69 -2.33
C ASP A 41 -5.96 11.61 -2.06
N ASP A 42 -5.71 12.90 -2.16
CA ASP A 42 -6.67 13.92 -1.70
C ASP A 42 -6.98 13.66 -0.24
N GLU A 43 -8.20 13.30 0.08
CA GLU A 43 -8.58 13.09 1.47
C GLU A 43 -8.48 11.67 1.95
N THR A 44 -8.14 10.76 1.05
CA THR A 44 -8.09 9.35 1.41
C THR A 44 -6.69 8.98 1.90
N LEU A 45 -6.64 8.29 3.01
CA LEU A 45 -5.39 7.73 3.52
C LEU A 45 -5.21 6.36 2.87
N VAL A 46 -4.06 6.17 2.26
CA VAL A 46 -3.81 4.98 1.45
C VAL A 46 -2.67 4.18 2.05
N PHE A 47 -2.95 2.93 2.37
CA PHE A 47 -1.92 2.01 2.83
C PHE A 47 -1.52 1.15 1.65
N VAL A 48 -0.25 1.19 1.28
CA VAL A 48 0.24 0.57 0.06
C VAL A 48 1.17 -0.58 0.41
N GLU A 49 0.90 -1.72 -0.18
CA GLU A 49 1.80 -2.86 -0.08
C GLU A 49 2.60 -2.99 -1.36
N VAL A 50 3.91 -3.14 -1.23
CA VAL A 50 4.81 -3.19 -2.36
C VAL A 50 5.34 -4.60 -2.51
N SER A 51 5.17 -5.16 -3.71
CA SER A 51 5.69 -6.48 -4.05
C SER A 51 6.68 -6.31 -5.18
N VAL A 52 7.79 -7.04 -5.13
CA VAL A 52 8.83 -6.85 -6.13
C VAL A 52 9.44 -8.18 -6.48
N ARG A 53 9.83 -8.30 -7.74
CA ARG A 53 10.49 -9.49 -8.23
C ARG A 53 11.54 -9.08 -9.26
N ASP A 54 12.63 -9.81 -9.31
CA ASP A 54 13.62 -9.64 -10.36
C ASP A 54 13.07 -10.27 -11.64
N ALA A 55 13.30 -9.62 -12.77
CA ALA A 55 12.76 -10.10 -14.04
C ALA A 55 13.26 -11.52 -14.36
N ALA A 56 14.45 -11.87 -13.88
CA ALA A 56 14.99 -13.20 -14.14
C ALA A 56 14.13 -14.28 -13.49
N GLU A 57 13.32 -13.91 -12.50
CA GLU A 57 12.47 -14.87 -11.80
C GLU A 57 11.08 -14.97 -12.37
N GLY A 58 10.75 -14.17 -13.36
CA GLY A 58 9.44 -14.23 -13.97
C GLY A 58 8.78 -12.86 -14.06
N GLY A 59 7.49 -12.87 -14.30
CA GLY A 59 6.73 -11.64 -14.44
C GLY A 59 6.36 -11.03 -13.11
N PHE A 60 5.29 -10.26 -13.11
CA PHE A 60 4.87 -9.57 -11.90
C PHE A 60 4.58 -10.55 -10.79
N PRO A 61 4.96 -10.21 -9.56
CA PRO A 61 4.55 -11.01 -8.41
C PRO A 61 3.05 -10.89 -8.22
N GLU A 62 2.48 -11.90 -7.58
CA GLU A 62 1.06 -11.83 -7.28
C GLU A 62 0.82 -10.79 -6.22
N GLY A 63 -0.31 -10.11 -6.34
CA GLY A 63 -0.68 -9.13 -5.34
C GLY A 63 -1.30 -9.79 -4.12
N SER A 64 -1.91 -8.98 -3.29
CA SER A 64 -2.53 -9.46 -2.08
C SER A 64 -3.72 -10.34 -2.39
N GLY A 65 -3.86 -11.42 -1.65
CA GLY A 65 -5.01 -12.27 -1.77
C GLY A 65 -5.89 -12.12 -0.54
N PRO A 66 -6.99 -12.87 -0.53
CA PRO A 66 -7.90 -12.77 0.62
C PRO A 66 -7.25 -13.08 1.95
N LYS A 67 -6.28 -13.98 1.97
CA LYS A 67 -5.65 -14.33 3.23
C LYS A 67 -4.76 -13.23 3.77
N ASP A 68 -4.41 -12.27 2.94
CA ASP A 68 -3.59 -11.14 3.40
C ASP A 68 -4.42 -10.01 3.97
N ARG A 69 -5.73 -10.06 3.76
CA ARG A 69 -6.58 -8.96 4.18
C ARG A 69 -6.49 -8.71 5.68
N GLY A 70 -6.63 -9.76 6.47
CA GLY A 70 -6.60 -9.59 7.91
C GLY A 70 -5.28 -9.05 8.42
N ARG A 71 -4.18 -9.52 7.83
CA ARG A 71 -2.87 -9.04 8.20
C ARG A 71 -2.74 -7.54 7.91
N ARG A 72 -3.20 -7.13 6.74
CA ARG A 72 -3.08 -5.74 6.34
C ARG A 72 -4.00 -4.85 7.17
N GLU A 73 -5.20 -5.33 7.48
CA GLU A 73 -6.11 -4.55 8.30
C GLU A 73 -5.58 -4.40 9.72
N THR A 74 -4.96 -5.45 10.24
CA THR A 74 -4.38 -5.36 11.57
C THR A 74 -3.29 -4.30 11.63
N ALA A 75 -2.42 -4.27 10.64
CA ALA A 75 -1.36 -3.26 10.62
C ALA A 75 -1.94 -1.86 10.46
N ALA A 76 -2.97 -1.72 9.65
CA ALA A 76 -3.61 -0.41 9.44
C ALA A 76 -4.27 0.07 10.73
N ILE A 77 -4.91 -0.82 11.46
CA ILE A 77 -5.54 -0.44 12.72
C ILE A 77 -4.48 0.01 13.71
N ALA A 78 -3.34 -0.68 13.75
CA ALA A 78 -2.27 -0.29 14.64
C ALA A 78 -1.72 1.09 14.28
N TYR A 79 -1.59 1.37 12.99
CA TYR A 79 -1.13 2.68 12.55
C TYR A 79 -2.12 3.76 12.97
N LEU A 80 -3.39 3.50 12.73
CA LEU A 80 -4.42 4.50 13.07
C LEU A 80 -4.51 4.73 14.56
N ALA A 81 -4.25 3.68 15.36
CA ALA A 81 -4.29 3.84 16.80
C ALA A 81 -3.19 4.78 17.29
N GLU A 82 -2.09 4.87 16.56
CA GLU A 82 -1.01 5.78 16.93
C GLU A 82 -1.18 7.16 16.31
N HIS A 83 -2.17 7.32 15.43
CA HIS A 83 -2.38 8.58 14.73
C HIS A 83 -3.83 8.96 14.89
N GLU A 84 -4.23 9.22 16.12
CA GLU A 84 -5.66 9.37 16.45
C GLU A 84 -6.29 10.58 15.85
N ASP A 85 -5.50 11.52 15.39
CA ASP A 85 -6.03 12.71 14.76
C ASP A 85 -6.42 12.48 13.29
N VAL A 86 -6.16 11.30 12.76
CA VAL A 86 -6.53 11.01 11.39
C VAL A 86 -8.03 10.72 11.34
N ASP A 87 -8.72 11.45 10.44
CA ASP A 87 -10.15 11.28 10.30
C ASP A 87 -10.45 11.30 8.82
N ARG A 88 -10.07 10.24 8.13
CA ARG A 88 -10.15 10.16 6.67
C ARG A 88 -10.60 8.78 6.25
N PRO A 89 -11.21 8.68 5.08
CA PRO A 89 -11.43 7.35 4.51
C PRO A 89 -10.10 6.65 4.30
N VAL A 90 -10.12 5.35 4.34
CA VAL A 90 -8.92 4.53 4.22
C VAL A 90 -9.07 3.64 3.00
N ARG A 91 -7.97 3.45 2.30
CA ARG A 91 -7.95 2.60 1.12
C ARG A 91 -6.68 1.78 1.13
N PHE A 92 -6.75 0.57 0.61
CA PHE A 92 -5.59 -0.31 0.48
C PHE A 92 -5.24 -0.45 -0.98
N ASP A 93 -4.00 -0.13 -1.33
CA ASP A 93 -3.51 -0.25 -2.69
C ASP A 93 -2.37 -1.24 -2.76
N ASP A 94 -2.17 -1.83 -3.92
CA ASP A 94 -1.02 -2.69 -4.19
C ASP A 94 -0.17 -2.05 -5.27
N VAL A 95 1.13 -2.12 -5.10
CA VAL A 95 2.08 -1.76 -6.15
C VAL A 95 2.99 -2.95 -6.36
N SER A 96 3.08 -3.40 -7.61
CA SER A 96 3.91 -4.53 -7.96
C SER A 96 4.98 -4.08 -8.94
N LEU A 97 6.21 -4.53 -8.74
CA LEU A 97 7.31 -4.15 -9.60
C LEU A 97 8.04 -5.37 -10.10
N VAL A 98 8.47 -5.29 -11.35
CA VAL A 98 9.43 -6.23 -11.91
C VAL A 98 10.67 -5.42 -12.26
N VAL A 99 11.79 -5.76 -11.65
CA VAL A 99 13.02 -5.01 -11.79
C VAL A 99 13.93 -5.72 -12.78
N PHE A 100 14.50 -4.97 -13.72
CA PHE A 100 15.48 -5.54 -14.61
C PHE A 100 16.60 -4.55 -14.84
N GLY A 101 17.81 -5.10 -14.92
CA GLY A 101 18.98 -4.24 -14.97
C GLY A 101 19.15 -3.54 -13.64
N GLU A 102 19.87 -2.45 -13.67
CA GLU A 102 20.17 -1.76 -12.43
C GLU A 102 19.24 -0.60 -12.14
N SER A 103 18.50 -0.16 -13.16
CA SER A 103 17.72 1.04 -12.96
C SER A 103 16.38 1.05 -13.64
N LYS A 104 15.93 -0.12 -14.11
CA LYS A 104 14.66 -0.18 -14.82
C LYS A 104 13.68 -1.07 -14.09
N ALA A 105 12.42 -0.71 -14.16
CA ALA A 105 11.38 -1.51 -13.55
C ALA A 105 10.07 -1.23 -14.26
N PHE A 106 9.26 -2.29 -14.38
CA PHE A 106 7.86 -2.13 -14.70
C PHE A 106 7.08 -2.08 -13.40
N LEU A 107 6.09 -1.21 -13.35
CA LEU A 107 5.32 -1.02 -12.12
C LEU A 107 3.83 -1.08 -12.45
N ARG A 108 3.08 -1.78 -11.62
CA ARG A 108 1.64 -1.83 -11.70
C ARG A 108 1.06 -1.34 -10.39
N HIS A 109 0.05 -0.52 -10.46
CA HIS A 109 -0.61 0.04 -9.30
C HIS A 109 -2.07 -0.39 -9.32
N HIS A 110 -2.47 -1.16 -8.32
CA HIS A 110 -3.85 -1.58 -8.16
C HIS A 110 -4.47 -0.75 -7.06
N ILE A 111 -5.34 0.16 -7.47
CA ILE A 111 -6.01 1.04 -6.53
C ILE A 111 -7.15 0.26 -5.89
N ASN A 112 -7.26 0.39 -4.59
CA ASN A 112 -8.34 -0.21 -3.83
C ASN A 112 -8.32 -1.73 -3.96
N ALA A 113 -7.16 -2.30 -3.74
CA ALA A 113 -6.90 -3.70 -4.06
C ALA A 113 -7.72 -4.69 -3.26
N LEU A 114 -8.24 -4.30 -2.11
CA LEU A 114 -9.03 -5.20 -1.28
C LEU A 114 -10.52 -4.97 -1.38
N SER A 115 -10.96 -4.07 -2.25
CA SER A 115 -12.34 -3.63 -2.22
C SER A 115 -13.32 -4.62 -2.80
N ASP A 116 -12.87 -5.47 -3.71
CA ASP A 116 -13.82 -6.31 -4.40
C ASP A 116 -14.46 -7.33 -3.49
N ALA A 117 -13.81 -7.64 -2.42
CA ALA A 117 -14.37 -8.60 -1.49
C ALA A 117 -15.29 -7.93 -0.48
N ILE A 118 -15.27 -6.61 -0.39
CA ILE A 118 -16.05 -5.91 0.54
C ILE A 118 -16.69 -4.80 -0.09
N PRO A 119 -17.90 -4.77 -0.06
CA PRO A 119 -18.55 -3.66 -0.62
C PRO A 119 -18.21 -2.55 0.26
N ASP A 120 -17.90 -1.75 0.01
CA ASP A 120 -17.61 -0.63 0.61
C ASP A 120 -17.95 -0.32 1.80
N ILE A 121 -17.91 -0.25 2.39
CA ILE A 121 -18.03 -0.03 3.43
C ILE A 121 -17.97 1.07 3.81
N ALA A 122 -18.09 1.06 3.83
CA ALA A 122 -18.01 1.84 3.99
C ALA A 122 -17.72 2.44 4.27
N GLY A 123 -17.36 2.30 4.28
CA GLY A 123 -16.96 2.82 4.34
C GLY A 123 -16.82 3.45 4.54
N ASN A 124 -16.78 3.12 4.57
CA ASN A 124 -16.60 3.55 4.64
C ASN A 124 -16.93 4.22 4.93
N THR A 125 -17.35 4.16 5.00
CA THR A 125 -17.71 4.63 5.27
C THR A 125 -18.31 4.90 5.83
N LEU A 126 -18.57 4.83 6.55
CA LEU A 126 -19.13 4.96 6.99
C LEU A 126 -19.40 5.77 7.42
N PRO A 127 -19.63 6.15 7.35
CA PRO A 127 -19.83 6.91 7.64
C PRO A 127 -19.94 7.51 8.22
N SER A 128 -19.71 7.75 8.36
CA SER A 128 -19.74 8.07 8.55
C SER A 128 -20.02 8.15 8.85
N GLY A 129 -20.10 7.93 9.00
CA GLY A 129 -20.31 7.60 9.02
C GLY A 129 -20.73 7.32 8.97
N VAL A 130 -20.97 7.04 9.07
CA VAL A 130 -21.35 6.56 8.79
C VAL A 130 -21.56 6.23 8.80
N ALA A 131 -21.66 6.16 8.92
CA ALA A 131 -21.83 5.73 8.81
C ALA A 131 -21.88 5.56 8.91
#